data_9b230dc561dc3fbbfa8b8d6b3a85f640
#
_entry.id   9b230dc561dc3fbbfa8b8d6b3a85f640
#
_cell.length_a   1.000
_cell.length_b   1.000
_cell.length_c   1.000
_cell.angle_alpha   90.00
_cell.angle_beta   90.00
_cell.angle_gamma   90.00
#
_symmetry.space_group_name_H-M   'P 1'
#
loop_
_entity.id
_entity.type
_entity.pdbx_description
1 polymer ?
#
loop_
_entity_poly.entity_id
_entity_poly.type
_entity_poly.pdbx_seq_one_letter_code
_entity_poly.pdbx_strand_id
1 'polypeptide(L)'
;MNKKVKLLLTIPNFDTAGSGKSVYDIVNRIDRSIFEPHVCCFHDRGELFEALKALDVKIHLFNFTENYRPFLTFPFRVFKIVKFFKTHKFDLIYSWHWSSDFSEPLAAKLAKIPYIYSKKAMGWGNKAWTWRSKLSTKVVVVNEEMKSAFFTGMEDKVVQIPLAVDINRFTPLKKTYTVPTGQQFKEDDFIIVSVANLVPVKGIEILLDAVNQLNDSSIKVLIVGDANNDYGAQLISDYKGHDHIFFLGKHLDVRPFLAVANLFVIPTKDEGRREGLPIAPMEAMASGRIVLGSDITGVREVLKAFPNCQFEPSNVDDLSHKIKTFRDMSQNDRDQLAKDMRSYVEQNLSVKIFMDMHEDLFKAILKID
;
A
#
# COMPACT_ATOMS: atom_id res chain seq x y z
N MET A 1 -27.01 -24.31 12.30
CA MET A 1 -25.92 -23.35 11.97
C MET A 1 -25.86 -23.23 10.47
N ASN A 2 -26.01 -22.05 9.93
CA ASN A 2 -25.82 -21.83 8.49
C ASN A 2 -24.38 -22.20 8.09
N LYS A 3 -24.22 -22.84 6.93
CA LYS A 3 -22.89 -23.21 6.40
C LYS A 3 -22.08 -21.93 6.16
N LYS A 4 -20.90 -21.81 6.79
CA LYS A 4 -20.00 -20.68 6.56
C LYS A 4 -19.48 -20.66 5.10
N VAL A 5 -19.28 -19.47 4.58
CA VAL A 5 -18.69 -19.22 3.26
C VAL A 5 -17.19 -19.48 3.29
N LYS A 6 -16.71 -20.42 2.49
CA LYS A 6 -15.28 -20.68 2.34
C LYS A 6 -14.65 -19.68 1.39
N LEU A 7 -13.97 -18.68 1.95
CA LEU A 7 -13.23 -17.65 1.22
C LEU A 7 -11.77 -18.07 1.04
N LEU A 8 -11.33 -18.27 -0.20
CA LEU A 8 -9.90 -18.48 -0.50
C LEU A 8 -9.22 -17.17 -0.85
N LEU A 9 -8.20 -16.78 -0.09
CA LEU A 9 -7.30 -15.69 -0.42
C LEU A 9 -6.01 -16.28 -1.02
N THR A 10 -5.68 -15.88 -2.25
CA THR A 10 -4.46 -16.34 -2.94
C THR A 10 -3.43 -15.23 -3.01
N ILE A 11 -2.20 -15.52 -2.59
CA ILE A 11 -1.06 -14.61 -2.63
C ILE A 11 0.21 -15.42 -2.90
N PRO A 12 1.16 -14.97 -3.75
CA PRO A 12 2.37 -15.76 -4.03
C PRO A 12 3.20 -16.06 -2.79
N ASN A 13 3.41 -15.05 -1.95
CA ASN A 13 4.21 -15.13 -0.73
C ASN A 13 3.88 -13.99 0.24
N PHE A 14 4.47 -14.05 1.42
CA PHE A 14 4.38 -13.04 2.48
C PHE A 14 5.70 -12.28 2.70
N ASP A 15 6.64 -12.35 1.74
CA ASP A 15 7.94 -11.67 1.80
C ASP A 15 7.78 -10.14 1.59
N THR A 16 6.70 -9.70 0.91
CA THR A 16 6.42 -8.28 0.66
C THR A 16 5.39 -7.73 1.65
N ALA A 17 5.74 -6.65 2.35
CA ALA A 17 4.92 -6.09 3.41
C ALA A 17 3.51 -5.63 2.97
N GLY A 18 3.37 -4.94 1.83
CA GLY A 18 2.10 -4.29 1.47
C GLY A 18 0.94 -5.26 1.22
N SER A 19 1.06 -6.18 0.25
CA SER A 19 0.00 -7.14 -0.07
C SER A 19 -0.20 -8.18 1.02
N GLY A 20 0.90 -8.65 1.63
CA GLY A 20 0.84 -9.61 2.74
C GLY A 20 0.09 -9.03 3.93
N LYS A 21 0.34 -7.75 4.27
CA LYS A 21 -0.37 -7.05 5.35
C LYS A 21 -1.88 -6.96 5.09
N SER A 22 -2.29 -6.63 3.87
CA SER A 22 -3.71 -6.55 3.52
C SER A 22 -4.41 -7.92 3.63
N VAL A 23 -3.76 -9.00 3.16
CA VAL A 23 -4.29 -10.37 3.32
C VAL A 23 -4.38 -10.74 4.79
N TYR A 24 -3.34 -10.45 5.57
CA TYR A 24 -3.34 -10.67 7.02
C TYR A 24 -4.49 -9.92 7.70
N ASP A 25 -4.69 -8.64 7.38
CA ASP A 25 -5.77 -7.84 7.97
C ASP A 25 -7.15 -8.41 7.63
N ILE A 26 -7.39 -8.86 6.38
CA ILE A 26 -8.64 -9.53 6.00
C ILE A 26 -8.82 -10.82 6.83
N VAL A 27 -7.82 -11.68 6.85
CA VAL A 27 -7.90 -12.96 7.56
C VAL A 27 -8.14 -12.78 9.06
N ASN A 28 -7.47 -11.79 9.67
CA ASN A 28 -7.54 -11.54 11.11
C ASN A 28 -8.85 -10.89 11.55
N ARG A 29 -9.54 -10.15 10.69
CA ARG A 29 -10.64 -9.25 11.05
C ARG A 29 -11.98 -9.61 10.43
N ILE A 30 -12.02 -10.49 9.41
CA ILE A 30 -13.23 -10.90 8.73
C ILE A 30 -14.23 -11.56 9.71
N ASP A 31 -15.51 -11.31 9.53
CA ASP A 31 -16.56 -11.92 10.36
C ASP A 31 -16.56 -13.45 10.23
N ARG A 32 -16.03 -14.10 11.27
CA ARG A 32 -15.94 -15.58 11.37
C ARG A 32 -17.29 -16.27 11.60
N SER A 33 -18.35 -15.53 11.86
CA SER A 33 -19.70 -16.09 11.91
C SER A 33 -20.22 -16.43 10.51
N ILE A 34 -19.83 -15.64 9.52
CA ILE A 34 -20.23 -15.74 8.11
C ILE A 34 -19.17 -16.45 7.28
N PHE A 35 -17.88 -16.08 7.44
CA PHE A 35 -16.79 -16.53 6.59
C PHE A 35 -15.83 -17.52 7.28
N GLU A 36 -15.40 -18.52 6.52
CA GLU A 36 -14.28 -19.43 6.84
C GLU A 36 -13.12 -19.09 5.89
N PRO A 37 -12.17 -18.18 6.27
CA PRO A 37 -11.07 -17.83 5.39
C PRO A 37 -10.05 -18.95 5.30
N HIS A 38 -9.55 -19.17 4.09
CA HIS A 38 -8.43 -20.00 3.74
C HIS A 38 -7.38 -19.13 3.03
N VAL A 39 -6.12 -19.44 3.21
CA VAL A 39 -5.02 -18.78 2.49
C VAL A 39 -4.30 -19.80 1.62
N CYS A 40 -3.96 -19.43 0.38
CA CYS A 40 -3.12 -20.24 -0.49
C CYS A 40 -1.91 -19.41 -0.94
N CYS A 41 -0.70 -19.95 -0.76
CA CYS A 41 0.56 -19.34 -1.17
C CYS A 41 1.51 -20.40 -1.75
N PHE A 42 2.58 -19.92 -2.43
CA PHE A 42 3.54 -20.82 -3.10
C PHE A 42 4.52 -21.42 -2.10
N HIS A 43 4.87 -20.70 -1.03
CA HIS A 43 5.81 -21.14 -0.01
C HIS A 43 5.52 -20.49 1.35
N ASP A 44 6.10 -21.05 2.38
CA ASP A 44 5.87 -20.77 3.81
C ASP A 44 6.96 -19.86 4.44
N ARG A 45 7.34 -18.79 3.74
CA ARG A 45 8.39 -17.87 4.18
C ARG A 45 7.86 -16.48 4.49
N GLY A 46 8.59 -15.77 5.35
CA GLY A 46 8.37 -14.38 5.72
C GLY A 46 7.76 -14.19 7.12
N GLU A 47 8.08 -13.08 7.77
CA GLU A 47 7.59 -12.75 9.12
C GLU A 47 6.06 -12.69 9.21
N LEU A 48 5.42 -12.15 8.17
CA LEU A 48 3.95 -12.13 8.10
C LEU A 48 3.34 -13.52 7.94
N PHE A 49 4.07 -14.48 7.37
CA PHE A 49 3.62 -15.86 7.28
C PHE A 49 3.57 -16.51 8.68
N GLU A 50 4.58 -16.26 9.53
CA GLU A 50 4.58 -16.74 10.91
C GLU A 50 3.42 -16.11 11.72
N ALA A 51 3.18 -14.80 11.54
CA ALA A 51 2.03 -14.15 12.15
C ALA A 51 0.69 -14.74 11.67
N LEU A 52 0.59 -15.13 10.40
CA LEU A 52 -0.60 -15.78 9.85
C LEU A 52 -0.84 -17.18 10.44
N LYS A 53 0.22 -17.94 10.71
CA LYS A 53 0.11 -19.27 11.38
C LYS A 53 -0.49 -19.17 12.78
N ALA A 54 -0.29 -18.04 13.46
CA ALA A 54 -0.87 -17.81 14.79
C ALA A 54 -2.38 -17.56 14.77
N LEU A 55 -2.95 -17.30 13.58
CA LEU A 55 -4.39 -17.17 13.37
C LEU A 55 -4.99 -18.55 13.10
N ASP A 56 -6.21 -18.78 13.59
CA ASP A 56 -6.99 -20.00 13.24
C ASP A 56 -7.47 -19.92 11.79
N VAL A 57 -6.57 -20.24 10.83
CA VAL A 57 -6.81 -20.20 9.39
C VAL A 57 -6.17 -21.41 8.69
N LYS A 58 -6.89 -21.98 7.73
CA LYS A 58 -6.32 -23.06 6.90
C LYS A 58 -5.41 -22.49 5.83
N ILE A 59 -4.14 -22.92 5.87
CA ILE A 59 -3.12 -22.50 4.90
C ILE A 59 -2.87 -23.66 3.93
N HIS A 60 -2.86 -23.34 2.64
CA HIS A 60 -2.56 -24.26 1.55
C HIS A 60 -1.26 -23.83 0.86
N LEU A 61 -0.29 -24.73 0.78
CA LEU A 61 0.93 -24.55 -0.05
C LEU A 61 0.64 -25.18 -1.41
N PHE A 62 0.29 -24.36 -2.41
CA PHE A 62 -0.09 -24.84 -3.73
C PHE A 62 0.14 -23.76 -4.81
N ASN A 63 0.63 -24.18 -5.97
CA ASN A 63 0.79 -23.31 -7.13
C ASN A 63 -0.56 -23.11 -7.83
N PHE A 64 -1.22 -22.00 -7.53
CA PHE A 64 -2.53 -21.63 -8.05
C PHE A 64 -2.46 -20.91 -9.42
N THR A 65 -1.27 -20.75 -10.00
CA THR A 65 -1.06 -20.20 -11.34
C THR A 65 -0.17 -21.07 -12.18
N GLU A 66 -0.35 -21.04 -13.51
CA GLU A 66 0.41 -21.82 -14.47
C GLU A 66 0.78 -20.99 -15.69
N ASN A 67 2.01 -21.10 -16.16
CA ASN A 67 2.40 -20.47 -17.40
C ASN A 67 1.57 -21.04 -18.57
N TYR A 68 1.08 -20.19 -19.46
CA TYR A 68 0.32 -20.65 -20.63
C TYR A 68 1.17 -21.43 -21.66
N ARG A 69 2.50 -21.30 -21.61
CA ARG A 69 3.42 -22.09 -22.44
C ARG A 69 4.01 -23.26 -21.65
N PRO A 70 4.21 -24.45 -22.26
CA PRO A 70 3.76 -24.88 -23.59
C PRO A 70 2.23 -25.06 -23.65
N PHE A 71 1.62 -24.65 -24.76
CA PHE A 71 0.14 -24.65 -24.94
C PHE A 71 -0.48 -26.05 -24.85
N LEU A 72 0.19 -27.09 -25.36
CA LEU A 72 -0.34 -28.47 -25.39
C LEU A 72 -0.62 -29.02 -23.99
N THR A 73 0.18 -28.65 -22.99
CA THR A 73 0.03 -29.14 -21.62
C THR A 73 -0.77 -28.17 -20.73
N PHE A 74 -1.04 -26.95 -21.21
CA PHE A 74 -1.72 -25.92 -20.44
C PHE A 74 -3.09 -26.37 -19.90
N PRO A 75 -3.99 -27.00 -20.69
CA PRO A 75 -5.27 -27.47 -20.17
C PRO A 75 -5.13 -28.42 -18.98
N PHE A 76 -4.19 -29.36 -19.04
CA PHE A 76 -3.95 -30.33 -17.95
C PHE A 76 -3.43 -29.62 -16.69
N ARG A 77 -2.58 -28.61 -16.83
CA ARG A 77 -2.04 -27.83 -15.72
C ARG A 77 -3.13 -26.98 -15.07
N VAL A 78 -3.97 -26.30 -15.87
CA VAL A 78 -5.15 -25.57 -15.35
C VAL A 78 -6.11 -26.53 -14.66
N PHE A 79 -6.30 -27.76 -15.19
CA PHE A 79 -7.19 -28.73 -14.57
C PHE A 79 -6.74 -29.17 -13.17
N LYS A 80 -5.44 -29.15 -12.86
CA LYS A 80 -4.93 -29.37 -11.49
C LYS A 80 -5.44 -28.29 -10.53
N ILE A 81 -5.45 -27.02 -10.98
CA ILE A 81 -5.96 -25.90 -10.19
C ILE A 81 -7.48 -26.06 -10.01
N VAL A 82 -8.22 -26.42 -11.06
CA VAL A 82 -9.68 -26.70 -10.99
C VAL A 82 -9.95 -27.80 -9.98
N LYS A 83 -9.18 -28.89 -10.01
CA LYS A 83 -9.32 -30.01 -9.05
C LYS A 83 -9.08 -29.54 -7.63
N PHE A 84 -8.03 -28.73 -7.38
CA PHE A 84 -7.76 -28.15 -6.07
C PHE A 84 -8.95 -27.31 -5.55
N PHE A 85 -9.46 -26.40 -6.37
CA PHE A 85 -10.59 -25.55 -5.98
C PHE A 85 -11.86 -26.36 -5.66
N LYS A 86 -12.18 -27.36 -6.48
CA LYS A 86 -13.36 -28.23 -6.27
C LYS A 86 -13.22 -29.15 -5.08
N THR A 87 -12.03 -29.70 -4.83
CA THR A 87 -11.79 -30.60 -3.69
C THR A 87 -12.01 -29.88 -2.37
N HIS A 88 -11.57 -28.63 -2.27
CA HIS A 88 -11.73 -27.81 -1.05
C HIS A 88 -13.10 -27.13 -0.95
N LYS A 89 -13.90 -27.12 -2.04
CA LYS A 89 -15.26 -26.56 -2.08
C LYS A 89 -15.29 -25.09 -1.66
N PHE A 90 -14.42 -24.27 -2.24
CA PHE A 90 -14.44 -22.84 -2.01
C PHE A 90 -15.70 -22.20 -2.60
N ASP A 91 -16.26 -21.22 -1.91
CA ASP A 91 -17.44 -20.48 -2.34
C ASP A 91 -17.05 -19.16 -3.04
N LEU A 92 -15.88 -18.60 -2.73
CA LEU A 92 -15.31 -17.37 -3.33
C LEU A 92 -13.78 -17.43 -3.33
N ILE A 93 -13.16 -16.94 -4.41
CA ILE A 93 -11.69 -16.78 -4.51
C ILE A 93 -11.37 -15.30 -4.66
N TYR A 94 -10.49 -14.77 -3.80
CA TYR A 94 -9.97 -13.43 -3.87
C TYR A 94 -8.45 -13.41 -4.01
N SER A 95 -7.96 -13.03 -5.19
CA SER A 95 -6.54 -13.09 -5.54
C SER A 95 -5.83 -11.77 -5.27
N TRP A 96 -4.76 -11.85 -4.48
CA TRP A 96 -3.78 -10.80 -4.22
C TRP A 96 -2.51 -10.99 -5.04
N HIS A 97 -2.55 -11.88 -6.05
CA HIS A 97 -1.45 -12.11 -6.96
C HIS A 97 -1.26 -10.90 -7.88
N TRP A 98 -0.01 -10.44 -8.00
CA TRP A 98 0.35 -9.22 -8.74
C TRP A 98 0.72 -9.43 -10.21
N SER A 99 0.67 -10.67 -10.71
CA SER A 99 0.97 -10.94 -12.12
C SER A 99 -0.23 -10.70 -13.04
N SER A 100 0.05 -10.67 -14.34
CA SER A 100 -0.98 -10.64 -15.40
C SER A 100 -1.56 -12.02 -15.73
N ASP A 101 -1.23 -13.06 -14.96
CA ASP A 101 -1.67 -14.44 -15.22
C ASP A 101 -3.20 -14.56 -15.25
N PHE A 102 -3.68 -15.39 -16.19
CA PHE A 102 -5.11 -15.66 -16.37
C PHE A 102 -5.48 -17.13 -16.10
N SER A 103 -4.53 -17.99 -15.76
CA SER A 103 -4.79 -19.41 -15.49
C SER A 103 -5.63 -19.62 -14.23
N GLU A 104 -5.40 -18.81 -13.20
CA GLU A 104 -6.17 -18.83 -11.95
C GLU A 104 -7.65 -18.47 -12.17
N PRO A 105 -8.03 -17.31 -12.77
CA PRO A 105 -9.43 -17.00 -13.04
C PRO A 105 -10.06 -17.97 -14.07
N LEU A 106 -9.30 -18.52 -15.01
CA LEU A 106 -9.78 -19.57 -15.90
C LEU A 106 -10.17 -20.82 -15.11
N ALA A 107 -9.32 -21.24 -14.19
CA ALA A 107 -9.59 -22.40 -13.32
C ALA A 107 -10.81 -22.15 -12.41
N ALA A 108 -10.93 -20.94 -11.85
CA ALA A 108 -12.09 -20.55 -11.05
C ALA A 108 -13.39 -20.60 -11.86
N LYS A 109 -13.36 -20.07 -13.10
CA LYS A 109 -14.51 -20.13 -14.02
C LYS A 109 -14.91 -21.56 -14.37
N LEU A 110 -13.94 -22.45 -14.65
CA LEU A 110 -14.19 -23.88 -14.91
C LEU A 110 -14.69 -24.62 -13.66
N ALA A 111 -14.29 -24.17 -12.49
CA ALA A 111 -14.79 -24.68 -11.21
C ALA A 111 -16.18 -24.12 -10.85
N LYS A 112 -16.67 -23.09 -11.58
CA LYS A 112 -17.90 -22.33 -11.31
C LYS A 112 -17.87 -21.59 -9.97
N ILE A 113 -16.69 -21.07 -9.58
CA ILE A 113 -16.48 -20.30 -8.34
C ILE A 113 -16.28 -18.83 -8.73
N PRO A 114 -17.00 -17.87 -8.12
CA PRO A 114 -16.74 -16.45 -8.28
C PRO A 114 -15.29 -16.12 -7.97
N TYR A 115 -14.67 -15.27 -8.80
CA TYR A 115 -13.26 -14.89 -8.68
C TYR A 115 -13.12 -13.38 -8.70
N ILE A 116 -12.39 -12.85 -7.72
CA ILE A 116 -12.02 -11.45 -7.60
C ILE A 116 -10.50 -11.35 -7.63
N TYR A 117 -9.94 -10.26 -8.13
CA TYR A 117 -8.55 -9.93 -7.89
C TYR A 117 -8.35 -8.46 -7.56
N SER A 118 -7.27 -8.14 -6.80
CA SER A 118 -6.89 -6.76 -6.48
C SER A 118 -5.82 -6.25 -7.42
N LYS A 119 -6.08 -5.11 -8.07
CA LYS A 119 -5.14 -4.33 -8.87
C LYS A 119 -4.53 -3.23 -8.00
N LYS A 120 -3.20 -3.31 -7.76
CA LYS A 120 -2.52 -2.49 -6.73
C LYS A 120 -1.49 -1.51 -7.28
N ALA A 121 -1.05 -1.65 -8.52
CA ALA A 121 -0.05 -0.77 -9.14
C ALA A 121 -0.54 -0.21 -10.46
N MET A 122 -0.08 0.98 -10.82
CA MET A 122 -0.35 1.61 -12.12
C MET A 122 0.57 1.01 -13.18
N GLY A 123 0.18 -0.09 -13.77
CA GLY A 123 0.93 -0.76 -14.84
C GLY A 123 0.57 -2.23 -14.96
N TRP A 124 0.99 -2.83 -16.08
CA TRP A 124 0.75 -4.23 -16.41
C TRP A 124 2.02 -4.88 -16.97
N GLY A 125 2.27 -6.12 -16.59
CA GLY A 125 3.41 -6.89 -17.11
C GLY A 125 3.25 -7.29 -18.59
N ASN A 126 2.05 -7.64 -19.01
CA ASN A 126 1.73 -8.02 -20.39
C ASN A 126 0.22 -7.97 -20.64
N LYS A 127 -0.22 -8.23 -21.90
CA LYS A 127 -1.62 -8.15 -22.32
C LYS A 127 -2.54 -9.24 -21.72
N ALA A 128 -2.02 -10.25 -21.04
CA ALA A 128 -2.82 -11.34 -20.46
C ALA A 128 -3.74 -10.84 -19.33
N TRP A 129 -3.43 -9.69 -18.71
CA TRP A 129 -4.29 -9.05 -17.73
C TRP A 129 -5.72 -8.78 -18.25
N THR A 130 -5.87 -8.52 -19.54
CA THR A 130 -7.19 -8.31 -20.16
C THR A 130 -8.05 -9.58 -20.05
N TRP A 131 -7.45 -10.75 -20.31
CA TRP A 131 -8.11 -12.03 -20.12
C TRP A 131 -8.40 -12.31 -18.65
N ARG A 132 -7.44 -12.01 -17.76
CA ARG A 132 -7.65 -12.10 -16.31
C ARG A 132 -8.88 -11.31 -15.89
N SER A 133 -8.98 -10.05 -16.31
CA SER A 133 -10.11 -9.16 -15.98
C SER A 133 -11.44 -9.63 -16.57
N LYS A 134 -11.44 -10.04 -17.84
CA LYS A 134 -12.67 -10.57 -18.51
C LYS A 134 -13.19 -11.85 -17.84
N LEU A 135 -12.30 -12.71 -17.34
CA LEU A 135 -12.66 -13.96 -16.67
C LEU A 135 -13.09 -13.73 -15.20
N SER A 136 -12.72 -12.61 -14.59
CA SER A 136 -13.05 -12.28 -13.21
C SER A 136 -14.52 -11.87 -13.05
N THR A 137 -15.09 -12.16 -11.89
CA THR A 137 -16.41 -11.68 -11.48
C THR A 137 -16.36 -10.19 -11.16
N LYS A 138 -15.37 -9.78 -10.35
CA LYS A 138 -15.07 -8.39 -10.02
C LYS A 138 -13.56 -8.14 -9.99
N VAL A 139 -13.19 -6.87 -10.15
CA VAL A 139 -11.83 -6.36 -10.02
C VAL A 139 -11.83 -5.28 -8.96
N VAL A 140 -11.03 -5.44 -7.92
CA VAL A 140 -10.83 -4.40 -6.91
C VAL A 140 -9.65 -3.51 -7.35
N VAL A 141 -9.88 -2.20 -7.43
CA VAL A 141 -8.86 -1.18 -7.70
C VAL A 141 -8.64 -0.33 -6.46
N VAL A 142 -7.42 0.19 -6.28
CA VAL A 142 -7.07 0.94 -5.07
C VAL A 142 -7.23 2.46 -5.20
N ASN A 143 -7.36 2.97 -6.44
CA ASN A 143 -7.61 4.38 -6.72
C ASN A 143 -8.55 4.55 -7.91
N GLU A 144 -9.13 5.75 -8.04
CA GLU A 144 -10.13 6.07 -9.08
C GLU A 144 -9.55 6.03 -10.49
N GLU A 145 -8.33 6.55 -10.68
CA GLU A 145 -7.70 6.64 -12.00
C GLU A 145 -7.50 5.26 -12.65
N MET A 146 -7.35 4.18 -11.86
CA MET A 146 -7.28 2.82 -12.40
C MET A 146 -8.51 2.42 -13.20
N LYS A 147 -9.69 2.94 -12.88
CA LYS A 147 -10.93 2.62 -13.60
C LYS A 147 -10.83 3.07 -15.05
N SER A 148 -10.56 4.35 -15.27
CA SER A 148 -10.46 4.93 -16.62
C SER A 148 -9.20 4.47 -17.35
N ALA A 149 -8.06 4.34 -16.66
CA ALA A 149 -6.79 3.96 -17.29
C ALA A 149 -6.74 2.51 -17.80
N PHE A 150 -7.48 1.58 -17.14
CA PHE A 150 -7.32 0.15 -17.44
C PHE A 150 -8.61 -0.60 -17.76
N PHE A 151 -9.76 -0.09 -17.35
CA PHE A 151 -10.98 -0.88 -17.35
C PHE A 151 -12.14 -0.24 -18.15
N THR A 152 -11.82 0.64 -19.08
CA THR A 152 -12.81 1.19 -20.02
C THR A 152 -13.53 0.04 -20.75
N GLY A 153 -14.86 0.05 -20.70
CA GLY A 153 -15.72 -1.02 -21.22
C GLY A 153 -15.84 -2.25 -20.31
N MET A 154 -15.37 -2.16 -19.06
CA MET A 154 -15.53 -3.18 -18.00
C MET A 154 -15.92 -2.55 -16.65
N GLU A 155 -16.51 -1.36 -16.69
CA GLU A 155 -16.80 -0.54 -15.49
C GLU A 155 -17.72 -1.28 -14.52
N ASP A 156 -18.64 -2.07 -15.02
CA ASP A 156 -19.57 -2.92 -14.25
C ASP A 156 -18.84 -3.97 -13.38
N LYS A 157 -17.61 -4.32 -13.74
CA LYS A 157 -16.78 -5.27 -12.99
C LYS A 157 -15.89 -4.62 -11.95
N VAL A 158 -15.67 -3.31 -12.01
CA VAL A 158 -14.67 -2.64 -11.21
C VAL A 158 -15.29 -2.05 -9.94
N VAL A 159 -14.67 -2.35 -8.81
CA VAL A 159 -15.02 -1.78 -7.50
C VAL A 159 -13.77 -1.14 -6.91
N GLN A 160 -13.88 0.09 -6.44
CA GLN A 160 -12.78 0.75 -5.76
C GLN A 160 -12.84 0.43 -4.27
N ILE A 161 -11.75 -0.17 -3.75
CA ILE A 161 -11.52 -0.33 -2.33
C ILE A 161 -10.07 0.11 -2.08
N PRO A 162 -9.83 1.26 -1.45
CA PRO A 162 -8.49 1.75 -1.17
C PRO A 162 -7.77 0.84 -0.19
N LEU A 163 -6.43 0.85 -0.20
CA LEU A 163 -5.64 0.25 0.86
C LEU A 163 -5.88 1.01 2.18
N ALA A 164 -5.57 0.38 3.30
CA ALA A 164 -5.90 0.92 4.61
C ALA A 164 -4.71 0.96 5.56
N VAL A 165 -4.83 1.82 6.57
CA VAL A 165 -3.92 1.93 7.69
C VAL A 165 -4.63 1.55 9.00
N ASP A 166 -3.89 0.89 9.90
CA ASP A 166 -4.37 0.60 11.25
C ASP A 166 -4.24 1.84 12.14
N ILE A 167 -5.35 2.56 12.29
CA ILE A 167 -5.45 3.80 13.08
C ILE A 167 -5.28 3.58 14.58
N ASN A 168 -5.37 2.34 15.07
CA ASN A 168 -5.10 2.00 16.46
C ASN A 168 -3.59 1.80 16.71
N ARG A 169 -2.86 1.34 15.69
CA ARG A 169 -1.40 1.26 15.71
C ARG A 169 -0.75 2.61 15.44
N PHE A 170 -1.25 3.34 14.44
CA PHE A 170 -0.79 4.69 14.07
C PHE A 170 -1.73 5.73 14.68
N THR A 171 -1.46 6.06 15.94
CA THR A 171 -2.20 7.09 16.69
C THR A 171 -1.38 8.36 16.79
N PRO A 172 -2.00 9.52 17.04
CA PRO A 172 -1.24 10.73 17.35
C PRO A 172 -0.29 10.47 18.51
N LEU A 173 0.99 10.63 18.26
CA LEU A 173 2.05 10.42 19.24
C LEU A 173 2.44 11.77 19.86
N LYS A 174 2.71 11.77 21.17
CA LYS A 174 3.32 12.95 21.84
C LYS A 174 4.61 13.28 21.09
N LYS A 175 4.82 14.56 20.78
CA LYS A 175 6.04 15.03 20.14
C LYS A 175 7.23 14.68 21.02
N THR A 176 8.27 14.12 20.40
CA THR A 176 9.56 13.86 21.02
C THR A 176 10.64 14.58 20.22
N TYR A 177 11.84 14.67 20.79
CA TYR A 177 12.98 15.33 20.15
C TYR A 177 14.16 14.39 19.99
N THR A 178 13.94 13.09 20.18
CA THR A 178 14.97 12.05 20.05
C THR A 178 14.39 10.88 19.27
N VAL A 179 15.15 10.33 18.34
CA VAL A 179 14.81 9.13 17.59
C VAL A 179 15.64 7.92 18.07
N PRO A 180 15.19 6.67 17.80
CA PRO A 180 15.87 5.45 18.28
C PRO A 180 17.34 5.32 17.85
N THR A 181 17.72 5.98 16.76
CA THR A 181 19.10 6.01 16.24
C THR A 181 20.02 7.00 16.95
N GLY A 182 19.52 7.66 18.01
CA GLY A 182 20.32 8.49 18.92
C GLY A 182 20.38 9.98 18.56
N GLN A 183 19.87 10.41 17.40
CA GLN A 183 19.83 11.83 17.04
C GLN A 183 18.88 12.58 17.98
N GLN A 184 19.34 13.77 18.42
CA GLN A 184 18.58 14.70 19.25
C GLN A 184 18.35 15.99 18.47
N PHE A 185 17.15 16.55 18.62
CA PHE A 185 16.72 17.76 17.93
C PHE A 185 16.32 18.82 18.95
N LYS A 186 16.40 20.08 18.54
CA LYS A 186 15.95 21.21 19.36
C LYS A 186 14.43 21.39 19.21
N GLU A 187 13.84 22.10 20.14
CA GLU A 187 12.41 22.38 20.12
C GLU A 187 11.97 23.24 18.93
N ASP A 188 12.84 24.13 18.49
CA ASP A 188 12.68 25.02 17.33
C ASP A 188 13.09 24.41 16.01
N ASP A 189 13.65 23.20 15.99
CA ASP A 189 13.93 22.48 14.74
C ASP A 189 12.63 22.10 14.03
N PHE A 190 12.58 22.37 12.73
CA PHE A 190 11.49 21.91 11.85
C PHE A 190 11.90 20.60 11.17
N ILE A 191 11.31 19.51 11.66
CA ILE A 191 11.70 18.15 11.28
C ILE A 191 10.82 17.63 10.15
N ILE A 192 11.45 17.31 9.02
CA ILE A 192 10.83 16.67 7.87
C ILE A 192 11.21 15.19 7.89
N VAL A 193 10.22 14.31 7.72
CA VAL A 193 10.43 12.86 7.62
C VAL A 193 9.95 12.35 6.28
N SER A 194 10.74 11.49 5.66
CA SER A 194 10.35 10.68 4.50
C SER A 194 10.62 9.21 4.77
N VAL A 195 9.63 8.36 4.46
CA VAL A 195 9.72 6.90 4.67
C VAL A 195 9.53 6.21 3.33
N ALA A 196 10.61 5.65 2.78
CA ALA A 196 10.58 4.92 1.51
C ALA A 196 11.83 4.04 1.36
N ASN A 197 11.72 2.91 0.65
CA ASN A 197 12.93 2.27 0.11
C ASN A 197 13.61 3.23 -0.86
N LEU A 198 14.93 3.41 -0.73
CA LEU A 198 15.69 4.35 -1.54
C LEU A 198 15.89 3.76 -2.94
N VAL A 199 14.97 4.07 -3.84
CA VAL A 199 15.03 3.74 -5.28
C VAL A 199 14.68 4.97 -6.09
N PRO A 200 15.18 5.13 -7.34
CA PRO A 200 15.09 6.38 -8.11
C PRO A 200 13.69 6.98 -8.20
N VAL A 201 12.66 6.14 -8.39
CA VAL A 201 11.26 6.60 -8.50
C VAL A 201 10.74 7.29 -7.23
N LYS A 202 11.38 7.09 -6.07
CA LYS A 202 10.95 7.72 -4.82
C LYS A 202 11.36 9.20 -4.72
N GLY A 203 12.30 9.66 -5.57
CA GLY A 203 12.62 11.07 -5.72
C GLY A 203 13.18 11.73 -4.46
N ILE A 204 13.88 10.97 -3.61
CA ILE A 204 14.40 11.50 -2.33
C ILE A 204 15.35 12.68 -2.58
N GLU A 205 16.14 12.66 -3.67
CA GLU A 205 17.00 13.77 -4.08
C GLU A 205 16.23 15.07 -4.26
N ILE A 206 14.99 15.03 -4.77
CA ILE A 206 14.14 16.22 -4.96
C ILE A 206 13.84 16.90 -3.63
N LEU A 207 13.55 16.09 -2.58
CA LEU A 207 13.34 16.60 -1.22
C LEU A 207 14.63 17.22 -0.66
N LEU A 208 15.77 16.55 -0.84
CA LEU A 208 17.04 16.99 -0.29
C LEU A 208 17.50 18.28 -0.98
N ASP A 209 17.34 18.39 -2.29
CA ASP A 209 17.63 19.60 -3.06
C ASP A 209 16.73 20.76 -2.65
N ALA A 210 15.42 20.51 -2.48
CA ALA A 210 14.47 21.53 -2.04
C ALA A 210 14.80 22.09 -0.65
N VAL A 211 15.25 21.25 0.27
CA VAL A 211 15.67 21.70 1.61
C VAL A 211 17.00 22.44 1.54
N ASN A 212 17.98 21.97 0.78
CA ASN A 212 19.24 22.68 0.59
C ASN A 212 19.03 24.09 -0.01
N GLN A 213 18.09 24.23 -0.94
CA GLN A 213 17.75 25.52 -1.54
C GLN A 213 17.19 26.52 -0.52
N LEU A 214 16.49 26.07 0.52
CA LEU A 214 15.98 26.94 1.59
C LEU A 214 17.09 27.53 2.45
N ASN A 215 18.26 26.87 2.52
CA ASN A 215 19.41 27.31 3.31
C ASN A 215 19.06 27.68 4.77
N ASP A 216 18.14 26.93 5.39
CA ASP A 216 17.66 27.13 6.75
C ASP A 216 18.16 26.00 7.67
N SER A 217 19.13 26.32 8.52
CA SER A 217 19.76 25.34 9.41
C SER A 217 18.82 24.77 10.50
N SER A 218 17.66 25.38 10.71
CA SER A 218 16.63 24.83 11.62
C SER A 218 15.83 23.69 10.99
N ILE A 219 15.86 23.51 9.66
CA ILE A 219 15.21 22.42 8.98
C ILE A 219 16.08 21.15 9.06
N LYS A 220 15.53 20.05 9.56
CA LYS A 220 16.19 18.75 9.64
C LYS A 220 15.41 17.73 8.80
N VAL A 221 16.12 16.90 8.05
CA VAL A 221 15.51 15.87 7.19
C VAL A 221 15.92 14.49 7.65
N LEU A 222 14.94 13.66 7.94
CA LEU A 222 15.12 12.26 8.31
C LEU A 222 14.63 11.35 7.19
N ILE A 223 15.52 10.59 6.60
CA ILE A 223 15.23 9.60 5.56
C ILE A 223 15.27 8.21 6.19
N VAL A 224 14.09 7.58 6.24
CA VAL A 224 13.90 6.25 6.83
C VAL A 224 13.59 5.26 5.73
N GLY A 225 14.48 4.31 5.47
CA GLY A 225 14.28 3.29 4.45
C GLY A 225 15.53 2.53 4.07
N ASP A 226 15.34 1.48 3.28
CA ASP A 226 16.43 0.63 2.82
C ASP A 226 17.23 1.35 1.72
N ALA A 227 18.52 1.56 1.99
CA ALA A 227 19.48 2.16 1.07
C ALA A 227 20.47 1.14 0.48
N ASN A 228 20.24 -0.16 0.67
CA ASN A 228 21.17 -1.22 0.30
C ASN A 228 21.10 -1.53 -1.22
N ASN A 229 21.36 -0.51 -2.04
CA ASN A 229 21.44 -0.56 -3.49
C ASN A 229 22.28 0.63 -4.01
N ASP A 230 22.65 0.61 -5.30
CA ASP A 230 23.54 1.60 -5.91
C ASP A 230 23.00 3.03 -5.79
N TYR A 231 21.70 3.24 -6.01
CA TYR A 231 21.09 4.55 -5.88
C TYR A 231 21.11 5.06 -4.43
N GLY A 232 20.80 4.21 -3.45
CA GLY A 232 20.86 4.58 -2.04
C GLY A 232 22.27 4.91 -1.58
N ALA A 233 23.28 4.15 -2.03
CA ALA A 233 24.68 4.42 -1.75
C ALA A 233 25.16 5.74 -2.38
N GLN A 234 24.78 6.00 -3.62
CA GLN A 234 25.08 7.26 -4.30
C GLN A 234 24.44 8.45 -3.59
N LEU A 235 23.15 8.35 -3.24
CA LEU A 235 22.44 9.42 -2.55
C LEU A 235 23.09 9.75 -1.20
N ILE A 236 23.48 8.75 -0.40
CA ILE A 236 24.20 8.98 0.87
C ILE A 236 25.55 9.67 0.61
N SER A 237 26.26 9.30 -0.47
CA SER A 237 27.54 9.90 -0.83
C SER A 237 27.39 11.36 -1.25
N ASP A 238 26.40 11.68 -2.07
CA ASP A 238 26.15 13.01 -2.63
C ASP A 238 25.81 14.04 -1.55
N TYR A 239 25.06 13.60 -0.52
CA TYR A 239 24.66 14.46 0.60
C TYR A 239 25.52 14.26 1.86
N LYS A 240 26.69 13.64 1.72
CA LYS A 240 27.65 13.48 2.83
C LYS A 240 28.18 14.85 3.27
N GLY A 241 28.11 15.10 4.57
CA GLY A 241 28.58 16.37 5.15
C GLY A 241 27.49 17.44 5.31
N HIS A 242 26.25 17.15 4.92
CA HIS A 242 25.10 17.99 5.24
C HIS A 242 24.57 17.63 6.65
N ASP A 243 24.96 18.40 7.67
CA ASP A 243 24.66 18.10 9.10
C ASP A 243 23.17 18.14 9.46
N HIS A 244 22.30 18.56 8.54
CA HIS A 244 20.86 18.61 8.70
C HIS A 244 20.12 17.47 8.00
N ILE A 245 20.84 16.56 7.31
CA ILE A 245 20.27 15.41 6.57
C ILE A 245 20.72 14.11 7.26
N PHE A 246 19.76 13.27 7.63
CA PHE A 246 20.00 12.03 8.36
C PHE A 246 19.43 10.82 7.60
N PHE A 247 20.29 9.93 7.12
CA PHE A 247 19.91 8.64 6.57
C PHE A 247 19.89 7.61 7.70
N LEU A 248 18.71 7.14 8.08
CA LEU A 248 18.52 6.36 9.31
C LEU A 248 18.38 4.86 9.05
N GLY A 249 18.43 4.43 7.79
CA GLY A 249 18.32 3.03 7.41
C GLY A 249 16.89 2.49 7.52
N LYS A 250 16.76 1.18 7.34
CA LYS A 250 15.47 0.48 7.36
C LYS A 250 15.00 0.22 8.79
N HIS A 251 13.77 0.62 9.09
CA HIS A 251 13.09 0.33 10.35
C HIS A 251 11.72 -0.30 10.10
N LEU A 252 11.37 -1.33 10.88
CA LEU A 252 10.05 -1.97 10.82
C LEU A 252 8.98 -1.13 11.52
N ASP A 253 9.36 -0.40 12.54
CA ASP A 253 8.49 0.55 13.24
C ASP A 253 8.91 1.99 12.94
N VAL A 254 8.12 2.68 12.14
CA VAL A 254 8.39 4.06 11.74
C VAL A 254 7.76 5.09 12.68
N ARG A 255 6.94 4.66 13.64
CA ARG A 255 6.22 5.56 14.56
C ARG A 255 7.14 6.48 15.37
N PRO A 256 8.30 6.04 15.92
CA PRO A 256 9.20 6.94 16.62
C PRO A 256 9.73 8.08 15.74
N PHE A 257 9.91 7.86 14.45
CA PHE A 257 10.32 8.90 13.49
C PHE A 257 9.16 9.83 13.16
N LEU A 258 7.94 9.30 13.03
CA LEU A 258 6.75 10.13 12.87
C LEU A 258 6.49 10.98 14.13
N ALA A 259 6.85 10.51 15.32
CA ALA A 259 6.66 11.25 16.57
C ALA A 259 7.44 12.58 16.62
N VAL A 260 8.62 12.66 15.99
CA VAL A 260 9.42 13.89 15.93
C VAL A 260 9.01 14.80 14.77
N ALA A 261 8.31 14.30 13.75
CA ALA A 261 8.02 15.00 12.52
C ALA A 261 7.09 16.22 12.70
N ASN A 262 7.43 17.34 12.09
CA ASN A 262 6.54 18.45 11.82
C ASN A 262 5.83 18.29 10.47
N LEU A 263 6.53 17.72 9.48
CA LEU A 263 6.05 17.49 8.13
C LEU A 263 6.52 16.11 7.63
N PHE A 264 5.62 15.36 7.01
CA PHE A 264 5.97 14.16 6.25
C PHE A 264 5.97 14.50 4.77
N VAL A 265 7.03 14.12 4.03
CA VAL A 265 7.13 14.38 2.59
C VAL A 265 7.26 13.10 1.81
N ILE A 266 6.44 12.94 0.76
CA ILE A 266 6.54 11.86 -0.22
C ILE A 266 6.80 12.44 -1.62
N PRO A 267 8.10 12.50 -2.06
CA PRO A 267 8.50 13.18 -3.30
C PRO A 267 8.55 12.23 -4.51
N THR A 268 7.70 11.21 -4.55
CA THR A 268 7.69 10.20 -5.62
C THR A 268 7.53 10.84 -7.00
N LYS A 269 8.36 10.42 -7.96
CA LYS A 269 8.35 10.91 -9.35
C LYS A 269 7.21 10.28 -10.15
N ASP A 270 6.76 10.98 -11.20
CA ASP A 270 5.78 10.43 -12.15
C ASP A 270 6.47 9.66 -13.29
N GLU A 271 7.32 8.71 -12.92
CA GLU A 271 8.08 7.88 -13.87
C GLU A 271 8.17 6.42 -13.42
N GLY A 272 8.54 5.55 -14.34
CA GLY A 272 8.78 4.13 -14.04
C GLY A 272 7.53 3.42 -13.50
N ARG A 273 7.71 2.69 -12.42
CA ARG A 273 6.63 1.96 -11.76
C ARG A 273 5.83 2.89 -10.85
N ARG A 274 4.73 3.43 -11.35
CA ARG A 274 3.83 4.30 -10.60
C ARG A 274 3.16 3.58 -9.43
N GLU A 275 3.05 4.27 -8.31
CA GLU A 275 2.34 3.80 -7.11
C GLU A 275 0.83 3.73 -7.36
N GLY A 276 0.19 2.69 -6.82
CA GLY A 276 -1.27 2.62 -6.84
C GLY A 276 -1.92 3.39 -5.70
N LEU A 277 -1.47 3.14 -4.47
CA LEU A 277 -1.84 3.86 -3.25
C LEU A 277 -0.74 3.64 -2.21
N PRO A 278 0.10 4.65 -1.89
CA PRO A 278 1.18 4.51 -0.92
C PRO A 278 0.63 4.49 0.51
N ILE A 279 1.15 3.59 1.34
CA ILE A 279 0.71 3.42 2.74
C ILE A 279 1.40 4.43 3.67
N ALA A 280 2.67 4.74 3.45
CA ALA A 280 3.45 5.60 4.34
C ALA A 280 2.83 6.99 4.61
N PRO A 281 2.29 7.73 3.62
CA PRO A 281 1.58 8.97 3.89
C PRO A 281 0.29 8.76 4.71
N MET A 282 -0.42 7.64 4.52
CA MET A 282 -1.59 7.31 5.35
C MET A 282 -1.19 7.04 6.81
N GLU A 283 -0.05 6.36 7.03
CA GLU A 283 0.52 6.12 8.36
C GLU A 283 0.91 7.44 9.04
N ALA A 284 1.49 8.39 8.29
CA ALA A 284 1.83 9.71 8.79
C ALA A 284 0.58 10.53 9.16
N MET A 285 -0.43 10.59 8.27
CA MET A 285 -1.72 11.26 8.55
C MET A 285 -2.41 10.62 9.76
N ALA A 286 -2.44 9.30 9.84
CA ALA A 286 -2.98 8.55 10.97
C ALA A 286 -2.26 8.86 12.28
N SER A 287 -0.96 9.16 12.23
CA SER A 287 -0.16 9.58 13.37
C SER A 287 -0.29 11.07 13.72
N GLY A 288 -1.23 11.78 13.09
CA GLY A 288 -1.45 13.21 13.31
C GLY A 288 -0.33 14.08 12.74
N ARG A 289 0.25 13.70 11.58
CA ARG A 289 1.27 14.49 10.89
C ARG A 289 0.72 15.06 9.60
N ILE A 290 1.14 16.28 9.29
CA ILE A 290 0.85 16.91 7.99
C ILE A 290 1.65 16.15 6.94
N VAL A 291 1.02 15.87 5.81
CA VAL A 291 1.63 15.20 4.67
C VAL A 291 1.67 16.15 3.48
N LEU A 292 2.83 16.30 2.88
CA LEU A 292 3.06 16.97 1.60
C LEU A 292 3.52 15.93 0.59
N GLY A 293 2.88 15.86 -0.57
CA GLY A 293 3.17 14.84 -1.56
C GLY A 293 3.18 15.36 -2.99
N SER A 294 3.94 14.69 -3.87
CA SER A 294 3.92 14.97 -5.30
C SER A 294 2.54 14.68 -5.90
N ASP A 295 2.07 15.54 -6.83
CA ASP A 295 0.78 15.38 -7.51
C ASP A 295 0.83 14.28 -8.57
N ILE A 296 0.95 13.04 -8.12
CA ILE A 296 0.91 11.82 -8.93
C ILE A 296 -0.25 10.92 -8.50
N THR A 297 -0.69 10.04 -9.37
CA THR A 297 -1.90 9.21 -9.20
C THR A 297 -2.14 8.70 -7.78
N GLY A 298 -1.26 7.88 -7.23
CA GLY A 298 -1.49 7.25 -5.92
C GLY A 298 -1.40 8.22 -4.75
N VAL A 299 -0.53 9.22 -4.83
CA VAL A 299 -0.36 10.25 -3.79
C VAL A 299 -1.55 11.22 -3.82
N ARG A 300 -1.99 11.61 -5.04
CA ARG A 300 -3.18 12.44 -5.25
C ARG A 300 -4.43 11.78 -4.63
N GLU A 301 -4.59 10.47 -4.77
CA GLU A 301 -5.72 9.75 -4.17
C GLU A 301 -5.71 9.83 -2.62
N VAL A 302 -4.53 9.71 -1.99
CA VAL A 302 -4.41 9.85 -0.53
C VAL A 302 -4.71 11.28 -0.09
N LEU A 303 -4.26 12.28 -0.85
CA LEU A 303 -4.36 13.71 -0.53
C LEU A 303 -5.53 14.41 -1.24
N LYS A 304 -6.51 13.68 -1.79
CA LYS A 304 -7.58 14.28 -2.61
C LYS A 304 -8.44 15.33 -1.88
N ALA A 305 -8.57 15.22 -0.56
CA ALA A 305 -9.23 16.21 0.28
C ALA A 305 -8.32 17.41 0.65
N PHE A 306 -7.03 17.34 0.32
CA PHE A 306 -5.99 18.31 0.69
C PHE A 306 -5.16 18.77 -0.52
N PRO A 307 -5.76 19.38 -1.56
CA PRO A 307 -5.04 19.72 -2.80
C PRO A 307 -3.88 20.71 -2.58
N ASN A 308 -3.97 21.56 -1.55
CA ASN A 308 -2.89 22.49 -1.18
C ASN A 308 -1.66 21.78 -0.58
N CYS A 309 -1.79 20.51 -0.20
CA CYS A 309 -0.71 19.66 0.31
C CYS A 309 -0.08 18.81 -0.80
N GLN A 310 -0.20 19.26 -2.04
CA GLN A 310 0.41 18.62 -3.20
C GLN A 310 1.37 19.59 -3.89
N PHE A 311 2.42 19.07 -4.50
CA PHE A 311 3.39 19.83 -5.30
C PHE A 311 3.62 19.15 -6.65
N GLU A 312 4.12 19.93 -7.62
CA GLU A 312 4.41 19.46 -8.97
C GLU A 312 5.52 18.38 -8.94
N PRO A 313 5.30 17.20 -9.53
CA PRO A 313 6.29 16.11 -9.54
C PRO A 313 7.64 16.56 -10.11
N SER A 314 8.72 16.18 -9.43
CA SER A 314 10.12 16.52 -9.81
C SER A 314 10.45 18.03 -9.82
N ASN A 315 9.58 18.88 -9.28
CA ASN A 315 9.80 20.31 -9.19
C ASN A 315 10.37 20.70 -7.82
N VAL A 316 11.69 20.94 -7.76
CA VAL A 316 12.42 21.34 -6.55
C VAL A 316 11.95 22.69 -6.01
N ASP A 317 11.69 23.67 -6.91
CA ASP A 317 11.27 25.02 -6.53
C ASP A 317 9.88 25.02 -5.88
N ASP A 318 8.93 24.28 -6.46
CA ASP A 318 7.58 24.17 -5.91
C ASP A 318 7.61 23.45 -4.54
N LEU A 319 8.37 22.34 -4.44
CA LEU A 319 8.54 21.64 -3.16
C LEU A 319 9.19 22.54 -2.10
N SER A 320 10.24 23.29 -2.45
CA SER A 320 10.90 24.24 -1.55
C SER A 320 9.92 25.31 -1.07
N HIS A 321 9.13 25.90 -1.98
CA HIS A 321 8.11 26.89 -1.65
C HIS A 321 7.05 26.31 -0.69
N LYS A 322 6.56 25.10 -0.96
CA LYS A 322 5.59 24.41 -0.10
C LYS A 322 6.17 24.09 1.29
N ILE A 323 7.39 23.61 1.37
CA ILE A 323 8.06 23.34 2.67
C ILE A 323 8.14 24.64 3.48
N LYS A 324 8.56 25.74 2.86
CA LYS A 324 8.59 27.06 3.51
C LYS A 324 7.22 27.48 4.02
N THR A 325 6.18 27.31 3.22
CA THR A 325 4.79 27.63 3.62
C THR A 325 4.38 26.87 4.89
N PHE A 326 4.64 25.57 4.98
CA PHE A 326 4.31 24.78 6.17
C PHE A 326 5.18 25.12 7.37
N ARG A 327 6.44 25.45 7.15
CA ARG A 327 7.35 25.87 8.22
C ARG A 327 6.91 27.20 8.83
N ASP A 328 6.48 28.15 8.00
CA ASP A 328 6.05 29.50 8.43
C ASP A 328 4.58 29.55 8.92
N MET A 329 3.83 28.46 8.75
CA MET A 329 2.44 28.33 9.20
C MET A 329 2.34 28.41 10.73
N SER A 330 1.29 29.03 11.26
CA SER A 330 1.05 29.07 12.72
C SER A 330 0.89 27.66 13.31
N GLN A 331 1.26 27.50 14.58
CA GLN A 331 1.10 26.18 15.25
C GLN A 331 -0.37 25.75 15.26
N ASN A 332 -1.30 26.66 15.48
CA ASN A 332 -2.74 26.36 15.52
C ASN A 332 -3.23 25.84 14.15
N ASP A 333 -2.80 26.46 13.06
CA ASP A 333 -3.19 26.03 11.71
C ASP A 333 -2.58 24.68 11.38
N ARG A 334 -1.32 24.42 11.77
CA ARG A 334 -0.69 23.10 11.63
C ARG A 334 -1.43 22.02 12.40
N ASP A 335 -1.80 22.31 13.65
CA ASP A 335 -2.52 21.37 14.50
C ASP A 335 -3.91 21.06 13.94
N GLN A 336 -4.61 22.08 13.42
CA GLN A 336 -5.91 21.90 12.78
C GLN A 336 -5.80 21.04 11.51
N LEU A 337 -4.86 21.36 10.62
CA LEU A 337 -4.64 20.59 9.39
C LEU A 337 -4.27 19.12 9.68
N ALA A 338 -3.41 18.89 10.68
CA ALA A 338 -3.04 17.54 11.10
C ALA A 338 -4.24 16.75 11.65
N LYS A 339 -5.14 17.40 12.41
CA LYS A 339 -6.40 16.80 12.88
C LYS A 339 -7.33 16.47 11.71
N ASP A 340 -7.47 17.37 10.74
CA ASP A 340 -8.32 17.16 9.57
C ASP A 340 -7.81 15.97 8.73
N MET A 341 -6.50 15.88 8.51
CA MET A 341 -5.86 14.75 7.83
C MET A 341 -6.09 13.44 8.58
N ARG A 342 -5.94 13.42 9.89
CA ARG A 342 -6.23 12.26 10.72
C ARG A 342 -7.69 11.84 10.59
N SER A 343 -8.62 12.77 10.73
CA SER A 343 -10.05 12.50 10.62
C SER A 343 -10.42 11.93 9.25
N TYR A 344 -9.81 12.45 8.18
CA TYR A 344 -10.01 11.93 6.84
C TYR A 344 -9.57 10.46 6.72
N VAL A 345 -8.40 10.10 7.27
CA VAL A 345 -7.91 8.72 7.26
C VAL A 345 -8.84 7.80 8.08
N GLU A 346 -9.30 8.24 9.25
CA GLU A 346 -10.23 7.47 10.08
C GLU A 346 -11.52 7.13 9.35
N GLN A 347 -12.06 8.09 8.60
CA GLN A 347 -13.34 7.97 7.91
C GLN A 347 -13.26 7.27 6.56
N ASN A 348 -12.10 7.29 5.88
CA ASN A 348 -12.00 6.85 4.49
C ASN A 348 -10.95 5.75 4.24
N LEU A 349 -9.90 5.66 5.07
CA LEU A 349 -8.72 4.84 4.81
C LEU A 349 -8.35 3.93 6.00
N SER A 350 -9.24 3.78 6.98
CA SER A 350 -9.01 2.90 8.12
C SER A 350 -9.24 1.42 7.76
N VAL A 351 -8.58 0.52 8.50
CA VAL A 351 -8.79 -0.93 8.33
C VAL A 351 -10.25 -1.31 8.55
N LYS A 352 -10.99 -0.58 9.39
CA LYS A 352 -12.43 -0.83 9.57
C LYS A 352 -13.19 -0.61 8.26
N ILE A 353 -13.02 0.55 7.62
CA ILE A 353 -13.67 0.88 6.34
C ILE A 353 -13.26 -0.12 5.25
N PHE A 354 -11.98 -0.48 5.20
CA PHE A 354 -11.47 -1.48 4.27
C PHE A 354 -12.17 -2.84 4.46
N MET A 355 -12.39 -3.29 5.69
CA MET A 355 -13.07 -4.54 5.98
C MET A 355 -14.56 -4.47 5.63
N ASP A 356 -15.24 -3.41 6.05
CA ASP A 356 -16.66 -3.20 5.76
C ASP A 356 -16.90 -3.27 4.23
N MET A 357 -16.10 -2.54 3.43
CA MET A 357 -16.20 -2.57 1.96
C MET A 357 -15.93 -3.95 1.34
N HIS A 358 -15.00 -4.73 1.90
CA HIS A 358 -14.71 -6.07 1.40
C HIS A 358 -15.82 -7.05 1.74
N GLU A 359 -16.33 -7.02 2.97
CA GLU A 359 -17.43 -7.91 3.38
C GLU A 359 -18.70 -7.61 2.59
N ASP A 360 -19.03 -6.34 2.38
CA ASP A 360 -20.16 -5.94 1.53
C ASP A 360 -19.99 -6.44 0.08
N LEU A 361 -18.78 -6.34 -0.48
CA LEU A 361 -18.48 -6.86 -1.81
C LEU A 361 -18.65 -8.39 -1.86
N PHE A 362 -18.16 -9.12 -0.86
CA PHE A 362 -18.27 -10.59 -0.81
C PHE A 362 -19.72 -11.02 -0.66
N LYS A 363 -20.47 -10.37 0.23
CA LYS A 363 -21.91 -10.62 0.41
C LYS A 363 -22.71 -10.36 -0.88
N ALA A 364 -22.46 -9.22 -1.53
CA ALA A 364 -23.12 -8.87 -2.79
C ALA A 364 -22.85 -9.89 -3.92
N ILE A 365 -21.61 -10.41 -4.03
CA ILE A 365 -21.25 -11.42 -5.05
C ILE A 365 -21.95 -12.76 -4.74
N LEU A 366 -22.01 -13.15 -3.48
CA LEU A 366 -22.57 -14.42 -3.03
C LEU A 366 -24.09 -14.35 -2.83
N LYS A 367 -24.69 -13.17 -2.90
CA LYS A 367 -26.12 -12.92 -2.66
C LYS A 367 -26.57 -13.42 -1.27
N ILE A 368 -25.82 -13.05 -0.27
CA ILE A 368 -26.10 -13.31 1.16
C ILE A 368 -26.23 -11.98 1.92
N ASP A 369 -27.01 -12.01 3.01
CA ASP A 369 -27.23 -10.85 3.88
C ASP A 369 -26.06 -10.59 4.86
#